data_b808829c867a5f6c39e64754463dd3c1
#
_entry.id   b808829c867a5f6c39e64754463dd3c1
#
_cell.length_a   1.000
_cell.length_b   1.000
_cell.length_c   1.000
_cell.angle_alpha   90.00
_cell.angle_beta   90.00
_cell.angle_gamma   90.00
#
_symmetry.space_group_name_H-M   'P 1'
#
loop_
_entity.id
_entity.type
_entity.pdbx_description
1 polymer ?
#
loop_
_entity_poly.entity_id
_entity_poly.type
_entity_poly.pdbx_seq_one_letter_code
_entity_poly.pdbx_strand_id
1 'polypeptide(L)'
;MKSLVKVFLTILLAAIACPLDMLAQQKTYTVVIDAGHGGHDAGACAFGRKEKDINLAVALLTRKYIEQAHPEIKVYMTRSTDVFVGLQQRANFANKKKADLFISIHTNSASSAKASGTETYVLGLRRANDNLEVSKRENQVILLEKDYKETYEGFDPNSTESYIIFEFMQNVHLAASINVASEVQKSFVKLGRGNRSVRQGPFLVIRETAMPSILIELGFITNKAESDYLASESGRKELAQGIADGFSRYYKKYVRATSSKQQKRQKETTSDEESTSQQSSATTSSESEEYYRIQIASSRQPLETSDPYFRNAKDVQREQRGKLYLYTAEQCSTLSEARQAQQRLAKSYPDCYIVRYRKGVRDKEIY
;
A
#
# COMPACT_ATOMS: atom_id res chain seq x y z
N MET A 1 22.18 62.09 -15.79
CA MET A 1 21.21 61.12 -16.37
C MET A 1 21.82 59.78 -16.81
N LYS A 2 22.91 59.76 -17.58
CA LYS A 2 23.53 58.47 -18.06
C LYS A 2 24.06 57.55 -16.94
N SER A 3 24.47 58.12 -15.78
CA SER A 3 24.99 57.33 -14.63
C SER A 3 23.86 56.67 -13.83
N LEU A 4 22.72 57.32 -13.64
CA LEU A 4 21.56 56.76 -12.91
C LEU A 4 20.93 55.58 -13.69
N VAL A 5 20.88 55.67 -15.03
CA VAL A 5 20.32 54.57 -15.86
C VAL A 5 21.18 53.29 -15.80
N LYS A 6 22.52 53.47 -15.70
CA LYS A 6 23.42 52.28 -15.53
C LYS A 6 23.26 51.61 -14.18
N VAL A 7 23.05 52.36 -13.10
CA VAL A 7 22.82 51.83 -11.75
C VAL A 7 21.45 51.10 -11.69
N PHE A 8 20.41 51.64 -12.33
CA PHE A 8 19.11 50.98 -12.39
C PHE A 8 19.15 49.70 -13.23
N LEU A 9 19.92 49.68 -14.34
CA LEU A 9 20.05 48.49 -15.19
C LEU A 9 20.83 47.36 -14.48
N THR A 10 21.85 47.70 -13.68
CA THR A 10 22.62 46.70 -12.89
C THR A 10 21.79 46.16 -11.73
N ILE A 11 20.94 46.95 -11.08
CA ILE A 11 20.04 46.44 -10.02
C ILE A 11 18.93 45.54 -10.62
N LEU A 12 18.42 45.85 -11.82
CA LEU A 12 17.42 45.05 -12.50
C LEU A 12 18.00 43.70 -12.99
N LEU A 13 19.27 43.68 -13.45
CA LEU A 13 19.94 42.42 -13.81
C LEU A 13 20.29 41.55 -12.58
N ALA A 14 20.64 42.16 -11.45
CA ALA A 14 20.88 41.43 -10.20
C ALA A 14 19.63 40.81 -9.59
N ALA A 15 18.44 41.39 -9.85
CA ALA A 15 17.16 40.82 -9.41
C ALA A 15 16.70 39.60 -10.25
N ILE A 16 17.23 39.43 -11.47
CA ILE A 16 16.91 38.29 -12.35
C ILE A 16 17.85 37.09 -12.06
N ALA A 17 18.97 37.32 -11.36
CA ALA A 17 19.93 36.29 -10.98
C ALA A 17 19.67 35.68 -9.59
N CYS A 18 18.53 35.96 -8.96
CA CYS A 18 18.08 35.14 -7.85
C CYS A 18 17.70 33.78 -8.43
N PRO A 19 18.42 32.67 -8.13
CA PRO A 19 17.90 31.38 -8.48
C PRO A 19 16.55 31.29 -7.76
N LEU A 20 15.46 31.24 -8.53
CA LEU A 20 14.24 30.64 -8.03
C LEU A 20 14.65 29.18 -7.73
N ASP A 21 15.17 28.97 -6.53
CA ASP A 21 15.06 27.66 -5.91
C ASP A 21 13.53 27.42 -5.87
N MET A 22 13.02 26.84 -6.94
CA MET A 22 11.77 26.10 -6.89
C MET A 22 12.05 25.04 -5.84
N LEU A 23 11.74 25.39 -4.59
CA LEU A 23 11.54 24.44 -3.52
C LEU A 23 10.47 23.50 -4.06
N ALA A 24 10.92 22.46 -4.77
CA ALA A 24 10.09 21.33 -5.12
C ALA A 24 9.48 20.91 -3.79
N GLN A 25 8.23 21.25 -3.58
CA GLN A 25 7.51 21.02 -2.34
C GLN A 25 7.54 19.52 -2.11
N GLN A 26 8.45 19.09 -1.25
CA GLN A 26 8.69 17.68 -1.02
C GLN A 26 7.35 17.11 -0.53
N LYS A 27 6.73 16.25 -1.34
CA LYS A 27 5.44 15.64 -1.02
C LYS A 27 5.53 15.04 0.39
N THR A 28 4.73 15.58 1.31
CA THR A 28 4.67 15.09 2.69
C THR A 28 4.13 13.66 2.70
N TYR A 29 4.87 12.73 3.27
CA TYR A 29 4.43 11.35 3.43
C TYR A 29 3.24 11.30 4.40
N THR A 30 2.18 10.62 3.99
CA THR A 30 0.92 10.57 4.73
C THR A 30 0.61 9.14 5.13
N VAL A 31 0.35 8.93 6.42
CA VAL A 31 -0.07 7.64 6.99
C VAL A 31 -1.51 7.76 7.48
N VAL A 32 -2.35 6.78 7.18
CA VAL A 32 -3.65 6.62 7.82
C VAL A 32 -3.59 5.40 8.74
N ILE A 33 -3.90 5.62 10.02
CA ILE A 33 -4.07 4.56 11.02
C ILE A 33 -5.56 4.30 11.18
N ASP A 34 -5.94 3.06 11.02
CA ASP A 34 -7.29 2.58 11.21
C ASP A 34 -7.38 1.79 12.52
N ALA A 35 -8.23 2.25 13.43
CA ALA A 35 -8.57 1.50 14.63
C ALA A 35 -9.79 0.63 14.32
N GLY A 36 -9.62 -0.68 14.17
CA GLY A 36 -10.70 -1.62 13.84
C GLY A 36 -11.89 -1.53 14.80
N HIS A 37 -13.10 -1.82 14.27
CA HIS A 37 -14.35 -1.78 15.01
C HIS A 37 -14.71 -0.38 15.55
N GLY A 38 -15.63 -0.30 16.52
CA GLY A 38 -16.03 0.97 17.18
C GLY A 38 -17.54 1.18 17.25
N GLY A 39 -17.98 2.01 18.21
CA GLY A 39 -19.40 2.28 18.46
C GLY A 39 -20.17 1.00 18.84
N HIS A 40 -21.19 0.66 18.07
CA HIS A 40 -21.99 -0.55 18.26
C HIS A 40 -21.29 -1.84 17.82
N ASP A 41 -20.23 -1.75 17.03
CA ASP A 41 -19.38 -2.88 16.69
C ASP A 41 -18.27 -3.06 17.73
N ALA A 42 -18.44 -4.03 18.61
CA ALA A 42 -17.52 -4.32 19.69
C ALA A 42 -16.24 -5.06 19.24
N GLY A 43 -16.27 -5.69 18.04
CA GLY A 43 -15.29 -6.71 17.66
C GLY A 43 -15.35 -7.94 18.56
N ALA A 44 -14.27 -8.68 18.64
CA ALA A 44 -14.15 -9.83 19.53
C ALA A 44 -14.25 -9.41 21.01
N CYS A 45 -14.92 -10.24 21.81
CA CYS A 45 -15.13 -9.99 23.24
C CYS A 45 -14.72 -11.21 24.06
N ALA A 46 -13.88 -11.01 25.08
CA ALA A 46 -13.52 -12.04 26.06
C ALA A 46 -13.08 -11.42 27.37
N PHE A 47 -13.31 -12.11 28.48
CA PHE A 47 -12.89 -11.70 29.84
C PHE A 47 -13.32 -10.26 30.20
N GLY A 48 -14.53 -9.83 29.78
CA GLY A 48 -15.07 -8.48 30.01
C GLY A 48 -14.38 -7.37 29.21
N ARG A 49 -13.58 -7.71 28.21
CA ARG A 49 -12.85 -6.79 27.33
C ARG A 49 -13.40 -6.83 25.91
N LYS A 50 -13.30 -5.71 25.22
CA LYS A 50 -13.74 -5.56 23.83
C LYS A 50 -12.55 -5.20 22.96
N GLU A 51 -12.47 -5.81 21.81
CA GLU A 51 -11.43 -5.56 20.82
C GLU A 51 -11.36 -4.09 20.42
N LYS A 52 -12.51 -3.43 20.16
CA LYS A 52 -12.58 -2.02 19.76
C LYS A 52 -11.84 -1.07 20.69
N ASP A 53 -11.82 -1.36 22.01
CA ASP A 53 -11.21 -0.52 23.04
C ASP A 53 -9.68 -0.69 23.02
N ILE A 54 -9.20 -1.92 22.83
CA ILE A 54 -7.78 -2.25 22.70
C ILE A 54 -7.24 -1.61 21.41
N ASN A 55 -7.92 -1.81 20.29
CA ASN A 55 -7.53 -1.29 18.98
C ASN A 55 -7.41 0.24 19.00
N LEU A 56 -8.40 0.94 19.59
CA LEU A 56 -8.38 2.39 19.70
C LEU A 56 -7.21 2.88 20.55
N ALA A 57 -6.99 2.25 21.71
CA ALA A 57 -5.92 2.64 22.63
C ALA A 57 -4.54 2.47 21.99
N VAL A 58 -4.27 1.34 21.30
CA VAL A 58 -3.00 1.10 20.60
C VAL A 58 -2.85 2.03 19.41
N ALA A 59 -3.92 2.27 18.63
CA ALA A 59 -3.89 3.15 17.48
C ALA A 59 -3.55 4.61 17.84
N LEU A 60 -4.13 5.14 18.92
CA LEU A 60 -3.82 6.47 19.44
C LEU A 60 -2.36 6.61 19.87
N LEU A 61 -1.82 5.60 20.56
CA LEU A 61 -0.42 5.56 20.97
C LEU A 61 0.51 5.42 19.76
N THR A 62 0.16 4.59 18.79
CA THR A 62 0.92 4.42 17.54
C THR A 62 1.02 5.74 16.78
N ARG A 63 -0.09 6.47 16.63
CA ARG A 63 -0.10 7.81 16.06
C ARG A 63 0.88 8.72 16.77
N LYS A 64 0.77 8.81 18.10
CA LYS A 64 1.64 9.66 18.92
C LYS A 64 3.12 9.31 18.71
N TYR A 65 3.49 8.05 18.70
CA TYR A 65 4.87 7.63 18.56
C TYR A 65 5.43 7.86 17.14
N ILE A 66 4.60 7.69 16.10
CA ILE A 66 5.00 8.02 14.72
C ILE A 66 5.20 9.54 14.59
N GLU A 67 4.27 10.36 15.07
CA GLU A 67 4.36 11.84 15.02
C GLU A 67 5.59 12.36 15.80
N GLN A 68 5.93 11.72 16.91
CA GLN A 68 7.14 12.07 17.70
C GLN A 68 8.44 11.68 16.99
N ALA A 69 8.48 10.51 16.35
CA ALA A 69 9.66 10.00 15.67
C ALA A 69 9.89 10.65 14.29
N HIS A 70 8.83 11.14 13.66
CA HIS A 70 8.80 11.64 12.29
C HIS A 70 7.86 12.87 12.18
N PRO A 71 8.23 14.04 12.73
CA PRO A 71 7.38 15.24 12.70
C PRO A 71 7.09 15.75 11.28
N GLU A 72 7.86 15.31 10.28
CA GLU A 72 7.63 15.61 8.86
C GLU A 72 6.49 14.81 8.22
N ILE A 73 6.00 13.75 8.89
CA ILE A 73 4.94 12.86 8.40
C ILE A 73 3.58 13.31 8.89
N LYS A 74 2.57 13.30 8.01
CA LYS A 74 1.18 13.51 8.41
C LYS A 74 0.52 12.20 8.79
N VAL A 75 -0.04 12.14 9.99
CA VAL A 75 -0.77 10.95 10.47
C VAL A 75 -2.24 11.31 10.67
N TYR A 76 -3.11 10.57 9.99
CA TYR A 76 -4.57 10.67 10.16
C TYR A 76 -5.10 9.37 10.77
N MET A 77 -6.28 9.44 11.35
CA MET A 77 -6.97 8.27 11.91
C MET A 77 -8.37 8.16 11.31
N THR A 78 -8.86 6.96 11.06
CA THR A 78 -10.24 6.70 10.62
C THR A 78 -11.23 7.03 11.74
N ARG A 79 -10.87 6.76 12.98
CA ARG A 79 -11.55 7.19 14.20
C ARG A 79 -10.56 7.46 15.32
N SER A 80 -10.87 8.43 16.16
CA SER A 80 -10.11 8.79 17.37
C SER A 80 -10.94 8.68 18.66
N THR A 81 -12.18 8.27 18.52
CA THR A 81 -13.13 8.05 19.61
C THR A 81 -13.88 6.74 19.38
N ASP A 82 -14.76 6.34 20.32
CA ASP A 82 -15.58 5.13 20.19
C ASP A 82 -16.80 5.39 19.30
N VAL A 83 -16.58 5.47 17.99
CA VAL A 83 -17.60 5.63 16.95
C VAL A 83 -17.51 4.50 15.94
N PHE A 84 -18.64 4.11 15.34
CA PHE A 84 -18.69 3.16 14.25
C PHE A 84 -18.27 3.82 12.94
N VAL A 85 -17.42 3.14 12.17
CA VAL A 85 -17.01 3.52 10.81
C VAL A 85 -17.05 2.27 9.94
N GLY A 86 -17.84 2.28 8.85
CA GLY A 86 -17.95 1.15 7.92
C GLY A 86 -16.65 0.87 7.18
N LEU A 87 -16.46 -0.37 6.70
CA LEU A 87 -15.18 -0.79 6.11
C LEU A 87 -14.84 0.02 4.85
N GLN A 88 -15.85 0.24 3.97
CA GLN A 88 -15.65 1.06 2.76
C GLN A 88 -15.32 2.52 3.11
N GLN A 89 -15.91 3.06 4.18
CA GLN A 89 -15.64 4.43 4.61
C GLN A 89 -14.20 4.61 5.09
N ARG A 90 -13.61 3.58 5.74
CA ARG A 90 -12.19 3.57 6.17
C ARG A 90 -11.26 3.66 4.98
N ALA A 91 -11.47 2.81 3.96
CA ALA A 91 -10.69 2.84 2.72
C ALA A 91 -10.86 4.17 1.96
N ASN A 92 -12.11 4.64 1.81
CA ASN A 92 -12.42 5.92 1.16
C ASN A 92 -11.76 7.11 1.88
N PHE A 93 -11.71 7.09 3.22
CA PHE A 93 -11.02 8.12 3.99
C PHE A 93 -9.52 8.14 3.66
N ALA A 94 -8.86 6.98 3.63
CA ALA A 94 -7.43 6.88 3.29
C ALA A 94 -7.16 7.35 1.85
N ASN A 95 -8.00 6.92 0.90
CA ASN A 95 -7.91 7.33 -0.51
C ASN A 95 -8.10 8.85 -0.67
N LYS A 96 -9.09 9.45 0.01
CA LYS A 96 -9.34 10.91 0.01
C LYS A 96 -8.17 11.69 0.59
N LYS A 97 -7.48 11.15 1.59
CA LYS A 97 -6.27 11.75 2.17
C LYS A 97 -5.05 11.57 1.27
N LYS A 98 -5.16 10.81 0.17
CA LYS A 98 -4.02 10.43 -0.69
C LYS A 98 -2.89 9.84 0.15
N ALA A 99 -3.24 8.93 1.06
CA ALA A 99 -2.29 8.33 1.98
C ALA A 99 -1.24 7.52 1.21
N ASP A 100 -0.02 7.51 1.73
CA ASP A 100 1.10 6.72 1.20
C ASP A 100 1.21 5.37 1.91
N LEU A 101 0.49 5.21 3.05
CA LEU A 101 0.40 3.96 3.80
C LEU A 101 -0.89 3.91 4.62
N PHE A 102 -1.54 2.75 4.64
CA PHE A 102 -2.68 2.44 5.49
C PHE A 102 -2.33 1.32 6.48
N ILE A 103 -2.58 1.54 7.77
CA ILE A 103 -2.31 0.59 8.86
C ILE A 103 -3.60 0.35 9.63
N SER A 104 -4.23 -0.82 9.46
CA SER A 104 -5.37 -1.25 10.25
C SER A 104 -4.89 -2.05 11.47
N ILE A 105 -5.47 -1.78 12.64
CA ILE A 105 -5.07 -2.36 13.92
C ILE A 105 -6.27 -3.10 14.51
N HIS A 106 -6.10 -4.41 14.74
CA HIS A 106 -7.08 -5.36 15.21
C HIS A 106 -6.53 -6.23 16.34
N THR A 107 -7.43 -6.95 17.02
CA THR A 107 -7.11 -7.90 18.08
C THR A 107 -7.82 -9.21 17.82
N ASN A 108 -7.08 -10.22 17.45
CA ASN A 108 -7.55 -11.52 17.00
C ASN A 108 -8.34 -12.29 18.07
N SER A 109 -9.13 -13.25 17.61
CA SER A 109 -9.78 -14.24 18.45
C SER A 109 -9.71 -15.63 17.81
N ALA A 110 -9.78 -16.67 18.61
CA ALA A 110 -9.81 -18.05 18.14
C ALA A 110 -10.67 -18.91 19.05
N SER A 111 -11.20 -20.04 18.54
CA SER A 111 -11.89 -21.04 19.34
C SER A 111 -10.94 -21.69 20.37
N SER A 112 -9.67 -21.82 20.04
CA SER A 112 -8.66 -22.34 20.95
C SER A 112 -8.15 -21.24 21.90
N ALA A 113 -8.34 -21.42 23.20
CA ALA A 113 -7.78 -20.54 24.22
C ALA A 113 -6.23 -20.58 24.31
N LYS A 114 -5.58 -21.50 23.59
CA LYS A 114 -4.11 -21.62 23.50
C LYS A 114 -3.51 -20.77 22.37
N ALA A 115 -4.34 -20.25 21.46
CA ALA A 115 -3.86 -19.39 20.37
C ALA A 115 -3.20 -18.14 20.96
N SER A 116 -2.01 -17.78 20.48
CA SER A 116 -1.23 -16.64 20.97
C SER A 116 -0.27 -16.12 19.91
N GLY A 117 0.22 -14.89 20.08
CA GLY A 117 1.19 -14.24 19.21
C GLY A 117 0.56 -13.24 18.23
N THR A 118 1.42 -12.53 17.50
CA THR A 118 1.03 -11.46 16.57
C THR A 118 1.08 -11.94 15.12
N GLU A 119 0.16 -11.43 14.32
CA GLU A 119 0.08 -11.66 12.87
C GLU A 119 0.02 -10.31 12.16
N THR A 120 0.56 -10.22 10.96
CA THR A 120 0.37 -9.04 10.11
C THR A 120 -0.06 -9.48 8.71
N TYR A 121 -1.21 -8.99 8.28
CA TYR A 121 -1.82 -9.38 7.02
C TYR A 121 -1.61 -8.34 5.94
N VAL A 122 -1.46 -8.82 4.71
CA VAL A 122 -1.53 -8.05 3.46
C VAL A 122 -2.66 -8.61 2.59
N LEU A 123 -3.17 -7.81 1.66
CA LEU A 123 -4.22 -8.25 0.76
C LEU A 123 -3.75 -9.40 -0.13
N GLY A 124 -4.54 -10.44 -0.22
CA GLY A 124 -4.32 -11.58 -1.09
C GLY A 124 -5.03 -12.82 -0.61
N LEU A 125 -5.11 -13.83 -1.48
CA LEU A 125 -5.68 -15.12 -1.15
C LEU A 125 -4.58 -16.19 -1.27
N ARG A 126 -3.80 -16.42 -0.21
CA ARG A 126 -3.08 -17.67 -0.06
C ARG A 126 -3.98 -18.66 0.68
N ARG A 127 -4.22 -19.80 0.07
CA ARG A 127 -5.07 -20.90 0.58
C ARG A 127 -4.50 -21.47 1.90
N ALA A 128 -4.71 -20.73 2.98
CA ALA A 128 -4.60 -21.28 4.32
C ALA A 128 -5.98 -21.06 4.97
N ASN A 129 -6.68 -22.12 5.29
CA ASN A 129 -8.04 -22.06 5.87
C ASN A 129 -8.11 -21.12 7.07
N ASP A 130 -7.08 -21.11 7.91
CA ASP A 130 -7.01 -20.22 9.08
C ASP A 130 -7.05 -18.74 8.72
N ASN A 131 -6.41 -18.32 7.62
CA ASN A 131 -6.40 -16.92 7.19
C ASN A 131 -7.78 -16.47 6.69
N LEU A 132 -8.50 -17.38 6.05
CA LEU A 132 -9.86 -17.11 5.55
C LEU A 132 -10.83 -16.92 6.72
N GLU A 133 -10.73 -17.73 7.77
CA GLU A 133 -11.60 -17.61 8.94
C GLU A 133 -11.41 -16.27 9.68
N VAL A 134 -10.17 -15.80 9.82
CA VAL A 134 -9.90 -14.45 10.35
C VAL A 134 -10.55 -13.39 9.46
N SER A 135 -10.32 -13.46 8.15
CA SER A 135 -10.88 -12.48 7.22
C SER A 135 -12.41 -12.50 7.18
N LYS A 136 -13.04 -13.67 7.26
CA LYS A 136 -14.50 -13.79 7.34
C LYS A 136 -15.04 -13.05 8.55
N ARG A 137 -14.43 -13.25 9.72
CA ARG A 137 -14.86 -12.59 10.97
C ARG A 137 -14.75 -11.07 10.86
N GLU A 138 -13.60 -10.56 10.37
CA GLU A 138 -13.40 -9.12 10.19
C GLU A 138 -14.33 -8.53 9.12
N ASN A 139 -14.64 -9.27 8.07
CA ASN A 139 -15.53 -8.82 7.02
C ASN A 139 -17.02 -8.86 7.42
N GLN A 140 -17.41 -9.65 8.44
CA GLN A 140 -18.79 -9.66 8.94
C GLN A 140 -19.30 -8.30 9.40
N VAL A 141 -18.42 -7.36 9.72
CA VAL A 141 -18.76 -5.99 10.09
C VAL A 141 -19.64 -5.30 9.04
N ILE A 142 -19.53 -5.67 7.76
CA ILE A 142 -20.40 -5.10 6.70
C ILE A 142 -21.88 -5.36 6.96
N LEU A 143 -22.23 -6.44 7.64
CA LEU A 143 -23.64 -6.77 7.97
C LEU A 143 -24.27 -5.76 8.95
N LEU A 144 -23.46 -4.94 9.61
CA LEU A 144 -23.89 -3.85 10.48
C LEU A 144 -24.11 -2.54 9.70
N GLU A 145 -23.73 -2.49 8.43
CA GLU A 145 -23.90 -1.34 7.55
C GLU A 145 -25.26 -1.42 6.83
N LYS A 146 -26.03 -0.31 6.82
CA LYS A 146 -27.39 -0.31 6.28
C LYS A 146 -27.48 -0.68 4.80
N ASP A 147 -26.51 -0.20 4.02
CA ASP A 147 -26.49 -0.33 2.55
C ASP A 147 -25.43 -1.33 2.08
N TYR A 148 -25.11 -2.35 2.90
CA TYR A 148 -23.98 -3.25 2.63
C TYR A 148 -24.11 -3.99 1.29
N LYS A 149 -25.32 -4.40 0.88
CA LYS A 149 -25.54 -5.13 -0.37
C LYS A 149 -25.17 -4.32 -1.60
N GLU A 150 -25.49 -3.02 -1.58
CA GLU A 150 -25.13 -2.11 -2.67
C GLU A 150 -23.65 -1.74 -2.60
N THR A 151 -23.17 -1.37 -1.42
CA THR A 151 -21.79 -0.94 -1.19
C THR A 151 -20.78 -2.04 -1.57
N TYR A 152 -21.09 -3.30 -1.26
CA TYR A 152 -20.18 -4.44 -1.49
C TYR A 152 -20.63 -5.33 -2.67
N GLU A 153 -21.51 -4.84 -3.54
CA GLU A 153 -21.92 -5.50 -4.79
C GLU A 153 -22.44 -6.93 -4.56
N GLY A 154 -23.18 -7.16 -3.49
CA GLY A 154 -23.74 -8.47 -3.13
C GLY A 154 -22.73 -9.45 -2.51
N PHE A 155 -21.54 -8.99 -2.14
CA PHE A 155 -20.58 -9.82 -1.41
C PHE A 155 -21.18 -10.32 -0.10
N ASP A 156 -21.18 -11.65 0.09
CA ASP A 156 -21.59 -12.30 1.34
C ASP A 156 -20.34 -12.71 2.15
N PRO A 157 -20.11 -12.11 3.33
CA PRO A 157 -18.94 -12.42 4.14
C PRO A 157 -18.96 -13.84 4.71
N ASN A 158 -20.12 -14.53 4.70
CA ASN A 158 -20.24 -15.90 5.18
C ASN A 158 -20.02 -16.94 4.08
N SER A 159 -20.19 -16.56 2.79
CA SER A 159 -20.01 -17.46 1.66
C SER A 159 -18.52 -17.52 1.25
N THR A 160 -17.96 -18.73 1.19
CA THR A 160 -16.59 -18.95 0.70
C THR A 160 -16.45 -18.57 -0.78
N GLU A 161 -17.51 -18.74 -1.58
CA GLU A 161 -17.57 -18.39 -2.99
C GLU A 161 -17.36 -16.89 -3.23
N SER A 162 -17.88 -16.05 -2.33
CA SER A 162 -17.68 -14.60 -2.42
C SER A 162 -16.20 -14.19 -2.36
N TYR A 163 -15.36 -15.01 -1.74
CA TYR A 163 -13.92 -14.74 -1.62
C TYR A 163 -13.12 -15.12 -2.85
N ILE A 164 -13.68 -15.87 -3.82
CA ILE A 164 -13.00 -16.24 -5.07
C ILE A 164 -12.56 -14.99 -5.85
N ILE A 165 -13.30 -13.89 -5.76
CA ILE A 165 -12.93 -12.64 -6.43
C ILE A 165 -11.53 -12.15 -6.02
N PHE A 166 -11.09 -12.45 -4.81
CA PHE A 166 -9.75 -12.06 -4.34
C PHE A 166 -8.62 -12.86 -4.99
N GLU A 167 -8.89 -14.03 -5.58
CA GLU A 167 -7.91 -14.81 -6.33
C GLU A 167 -7.49 -14.10 -7.62
N PHE A 168 -8.40 -13.33 -8.21
CA PHE A 168 -8.17 -12.62 -9.45
C PHE A 168 -7.69 -11.18 -9.25
N MET A 169 -7.56 -10.73 -7.99
CA MET A 169 -7.09 -9.38 -7.66
C MET A 169 -5.57 -9.35 -7.58
N GLN A 170 -4.94 -8.71 -8.56
CA GLN A 170 -3.53 -8.37 -8.46
C GLN A 170 -3.38 -7.08 -7.64
N ASN A 171 -2.63 -7.15 -6.56
CA ASN A 171 -2.36 -6.00 -5.70
C ASN A 171 -1.03 -5.37 -6.08
N VAL A 172 -1.07 -4.25 -6.81
CA VAL A 172 0.15 -3.49 -7.21
C VAL A 172 0.99 -3.02 -6.02
N HIS A 173 0.40 -2.92 -4.84
CA HIS A 173 1.08 -2.51 -3.62
C HIS A 173 1.58 -3.68 -2.76
N LEU A 174 1.40 -4.93 -3.22
CA LEU A 174 1.70 -6.13 -2.41
C LEU A 174 3.15 -6.15 -1.89
N ALA A 175 4.12 -5.88 -2.74
CA ALA A 175 5.53 -5.88 -2.34
C ALA A 175 5.84 -4.83 -1.27
N ALA A 176 5.30 -3.62 -1.39
CA ALA A 176 5.45 -2.56 -0.40
C ALA A 176 4.71 -2.92 0.91
N SER A 177 3.50 -3.49 0.80
CA SER A 177 2.73 -3.98 1.95
C SER A 177 3.47 -5.08 2.72
N ILE A 178 4.08 -6.06 2.02
CA ILE A 178 4.91 -7.10 2.62
C ILE A 178 6.13 -6.49 3.32
N ASN A 179 6.75 -5.48 2.74
CA ASN A 179 7.92 -4.83 3.35
C ASN A 179 7.57 -4.16 4.69
N VAL A 180 6.48 -3.36 4.74
CA VAL A 180 6.07 -2.74 5.99
C VAL A 180 5.58 -3.78 7.00
N ALA A 181 4.78 -4.77 6.59
CA ALA A 181 4.32 -5.87 7.44
C ALA A 181 5.48 -6.64 8.07
N SER A 182 6.52 -6.92 7.28
CA SER A 182 7.72 -7.63 7.74
C SER A 182 8.50 -6.82 8.80
N GLU A 183 8.64 -5.50 8.61
CA GLU A 183 9.34 -4.67 9.59
C GLU A 183 8.52 -4.52 10.89
N VAL A 184 7.19 -4.45 10.82
CA VAL A 184 6.31 -4.47 12.00
C VAL A 184 6.42 -5.80 12.73
N GLN A 185 6.31 -6.93 12.02
CA GLN A 185 6.39 -8.27 12.63
C GLN A 185 7.75 -8.52 13.30
N LYS A 186 8.86 -8.05 12.70
CA LYS A 186 10.19 -8.08 13.34
C LYS A 186 10.25 -7.28 14.64
N SER A 187 9.50 -6.17 14.75
CA SER A 187 9.41 -5.42 16.01
C SER A 187 8.75 -6.25 17.10
N PHE A 188 7.63 -6.88 16.78
CA PHE A 188 6.90 -7.71 17.74
C PHE A 188 7.75 -8.89 18.24
N VAL A 189 8.53 -9.50 17.34
CA VAL A 189 9.50 -10.55 17.74
C VAL A 189 10.52 -10.01 18.74
N LYS A 190 11.04 -8.78 18.53
CA LYS A 190 11.97 -8.14 19.47
C LYS A 190 11.35 -7.86 20.84
N LEU A 191 10.03 -7.64 20.89
CA LEU A 191 9.26 -7.50 22.12
C LEU A 191 8.95 -8.86 22.81
N GLY A 192 9.47 -9.97 22.27
CA GLY A 192 9.20 -11.31 22.79
C GLY A 192 7.82 -11.86 22.45
N ARG A 193 7.09 -11.21 21.51
CA ARG A 193 5.78 -11.71 21.08
C ARG A 193 5.94 -12.94 20.19
N GLY A 194 5.02 -13.89 20.34
CA GLY A 194 4.96 -15.06 19.46
C GLY A 194 4.81 -14.64 18.00
N ASN A 195 5.69 -15.13 17.14
CA ASN A 195 5.71 -14.78 15.72
C ASN A 195 4.79 -15.70 14.92
N ARG A 196 3.68 -15.18 14.42
CA ARG A 196 2.78 -15.91 13.52
C ARG A 196 2.92 -15.46 12.05
N SER A 197 3.96 -14.69 11.75
CA SER A 197 4.41 -14.28 10.42
C SER A 197 3.56 -13.20 9.73
N VAL A 198 4.06 -12.76 8.57
CA VAL A 198 3.29 -12.00 7.58
C VAL A 198 2.44 -12.98 6.78
N ARG A 199 1.16 -12.69 6.65
CA ARG A 199 0.17 -13.55 6.02
C ARG A 199 -0.59 -12.80 4.92
N GLN A 200 -1.27 -13.53 4.06
CA GLN A 200 -2.23 -12.96 3.11
C GLN A 200 -3.64 -13.31 3.54
N GLY A 201 -4.55 -12.35 3.40
CA GLY A 201 -5.96 -12.55 3.70
C GLY A 201 -6.86 -11.62 2.87
N PRO A 202 -8.08 -12.07 2.55
CA PRO A 202 -9.04 -11.33 1.74
C PRO A 202 -9.86 -10.34 2.61
N PHE A 203 -9.19 -9.37 3.22
CA PHE A 203 -9.83 -8.36 4.07
C PHE A 203 -10.42 -7.22 3.24
N LEU A 204 -11.70 -6.94 3.41
CA LEU A 204 -12.41 -5.87 2.70
C LEU A 204 -11.84 -4.49 3.01
N VAL A 205 -11.43 -4.25 4.26
CA VAL A 205 -10.93 -2.94 4.70
C VAL A 205 -9.66 -2.50 3.95
N ILE A 206 -8.84 -3.45 3.48
CA ILE A 206 -7.62 -3.17 2.71
C ILE A 206 -7.77 -3.46 1.22
N ARG A 207 -8.96 -3.93 0.77
CA ARG A 207 -9.23 -4.23 -0.63
C ARG A 207 -9.29 -2.99 -1.52
N GLU A 208 -9.97 -1.95 -1.04
CA GLU A 208 -10.27 -0.74 -1.79
C GLU A 208 -9.27 0.39 -1.52
N THR A 209 -8.18 0.11 -0.83
CA THR A 209 -7.12 1.09 -0.58
C THR A 209 -6.21 1.25 -1.80
N ALA A 210 -5.89 2.49 -2.16
CA ALA A 210 -5.05 2.85 -3.31
C ALA A 210 -3.56 3.05 -2.95
N MET A 211 -3.11 2.45 -1.83
CA MET A 211 -1.76 2.55 -1.31
C MET A 211 -1.33 1.24 -0.66
N PRO A 212 -0.03 1.05 -0.34
CA PRO A 212 0.42 -0.03 0.54
C PRO A 212 -0.42 -0.10 1.81
N SER A 213 -0.93 -1.30 2.16
CA SER A 213 -1.88 -1.47 3.25
C SER A 213 -1.61 -2.76 4.01
N ILE A 214 -1.71 -2.69 5.34
CA ILE A 214 -1.57 -3.82 6.24
C ILE A 214 -2.69 -3.86 7.26
N LEU A 215 -3.02 -5.07 7.73
CA LEU A 215 -3.85 -5.28 8.91
C LEU A 215 -3.04 -6.05 9.94
N ILE A 216 -2.98 -5.52 11.15
CA ILE A 216 -2.19 -6.06 12.27
C ILE A 216 -3.13 -6.69 13.27
N GLU A 217 -2.87 -7.94 13.63
CA GLU A 217 -3.48 -8.65 14.74
C GLU A 217 -2.52 -8.64 15.93
N LEU A 218 -2.86 -7.86 16.96
CA LEU A 218 -2.00 -7.57 18.11
C LEU A 218 -1.77 -8.78 19.05
N GLY A 219 -2.64 -9.79 18.94
CA GLY A 219 -2.67 -10.98 19.80
C GLY A 219 -4.09 -11.52 19.90
N PHE A 220 -4.33 -12.51 20.73
CA PHE A 220 -5.61 -13.21 20.84
C PHE A 220 -6.36 -12.84 22.12
N ILE A 221 -7.48 -12.09 21.99
CA ILE A 221 -8.30 -11.68 23.13
C ILE A 221 -8.90 -12.89 23.89
N THR A 222 -9.07 -14.02 23.20
CA THR A 222 -9.59 -15.28 23.76
C THR A 222 -8.57 -16.09 24.55
N ASN A 223 -7.30 -15.72 24.52
CA ASN A 223 -6.25 -16.26 25.39
C ASN A 223 -6.11 -15.36 26.63
N LYS A 224 -6.29 -15.91 27.84
CA LYS A 224 -6.32 -15.10 29.07
C LYS A 224 -5.03 -14.28 29.30
N ALA A 225 -3.87 -14.88 29.09
CA ALA A 225 -2.58 -14.19 29.29
C ALA A 225 -2.37 -13.08 28.24
N GLU A 226 -2.71 -13.35 26.96
CA GLU A 226 -2.70 -12.36 25.91
C GLU A 226 -3.69 -11.22 26.19
N SER A 227 -4.91 -11.58 26.60
CA SER A 227 -5.94 -10.61 26.93
C SER A 227 -5.51 -9.69 28.07
N ASP A 228 -4.85 -10.22 29.12
CA ASP A 228 -4.33 -9.42 30.23
C ASP A 228 -3.24 -8.46 29.74
N TYR A 229 -2.32 -8.92 28.89
CA TYR A 229 -1.28 -8.10 28.28
C TYR A 229 -1.86 -7.00 27.39
N LEU A 230 -2.79 -7.34 26.50
CA LEU A 230 -3.45 -6.41 25.56
C LEU A 230 -4.24 -5.31 26.30
N ALA A 231 -4.82 -5.63 27.45
CA ALA A 231 -5.56 -4.68 28.28
C ALA A 231 -4.68 -3.84 29.21
N SER A 232 -3.42 -4.28 29.45
CA SER A 232 -2.49 -3.54 30.31
C SER A 232 -2.00 -2.26 29.62
N GLU A 233 -1.67 -1.25 30.42
CA GLU A 233 -1.11 -0.01 29.89
C GLU A 233 0.29 -0.25 29.27
N SER A 234 1.12 -1.08 29.92
CA SER A 234 2.45 -1.46 29.41
C SER A 234 2.35 -2.19 28.09
N GLY A 235 1.50 -3.23 28.00
CA GLY A 235 1.34 -4.02 26.77
C GLY A 235 0.88 -3.18 25.59
N ARG A 236 -0.08 -2.26 25.81
CA ARG A 236 -0.53 -1.32 24.76
C ARG A 236 0.57 -0.36 24.32
N LYS A 237 1.38 0.17 25.26
CA LYS A 237 2.52 1.03 24.92
C LYS A 237 3.59 0.28 24.14
N GLU A 238 3.93 -0.94 24.56
CA GLU A 238 4.92 -1.78 23.89
C GLU A 238 4.48 -2.15 22.46
N LEU A 239 3.23 -2.57 22.27
CA LEU A 239 2.69 -2.88 20.95
C LEU A 239 2.67 -1.67 20.02
N ALA A 240 2.21 -0.52 20.52
CA ALA A 240 2.21 0.73 19.75
C ALA A 240 3.64 1.18 19.38
N GLN A 241 4.60 1.06 20.30
CA GLN A 241 6.01 1.34 20.03
C GLN A 241 6.56 0.36 18.97
N GLY A 242 6.21 -0.92 19.06
CA GLY A 242 6.60 -1.94 18.09
C GLY A 242 6.10 -1.60 16.67
N ILE A 243 4.86 -1.12 16.53
CA ILE A 243 4.32 -0.69 15.24
C ILE A 243 5.08 0.55 14.74
N ALA A 244 5.29 1.56 15.58
CA ALA A 244 6.01 2.78 15.22
C ALA A 244 7.47 2.52 14.83
N ASP A 245 8.16 1.62 15.53
CA ASP A 245 9.52 1.20 15.20
C ASP A 245 9.60 0.42 13.88
N GLY A 246 8.62 -0.46 13.64
CA GLY A 246 8.48 -1.19 12.38
C GLY A 246 8.27 -0.22 11.21
N PHE A 247 7.34 0.72 11.36
CA PHE A 247 7.11 1.78 10.42
C PHE A 247 8.38 2.62 10.17
N SER A 248 9.08 3.05 11.22
CA SER A 248 10.29 3.86 11.11
C SER A 248 11.39 3.17 10.31
N ARG A 249 11.59 1.86 10.49
CA ARG A 249 12.54 1.08 9.70
C ARG A 249 12.11 0.98 8.24
N TYR A 250 10.83 0.69 7.99
CA TYR A 250 10.28 0.66 6.64
C TYR A 250 10.48 2.01 5.94
N TYR A 251 10.08 3.11 6.58
CA TYR A 251 10.17 4.46 6.04
C TYR A 251 11.60 4.84 5.67
N LYS A 252 12.55 4.62 6.58
CA LYS A 252 13.98 4.89 6.31
C LYS A 252 14.54 4.05 5.16
N LYS A 253 14.24 2.75 5.16
CA LYS A 253 14.86 1.79 4.24
C LYS A 253 14.26 1.84 2.83
N TYR A 254 12.95 1.96 2.72
CA TYR A 254 12.24 1.76 1.46
C TYR A 254 11.69 3.06 0.87
N VAL A 255 11.39 4.06 1.68
CA VAL A 255 10.85 5.34 1.22
C VAL A 255 11.94 6.39 1.05
N ARG A 256 12.64 6.77 2.13
CA ARG A 256 13.70 7.81 2.06
C ARG A 256 14.90 7.41 1.20
N ALA A 257 15.35 6.16 1.29
CA ALA A 257 16.48 5.69 0.47
C ALA A 257 16.17 5.71 -1.04
N THR A 258 14.91 5.50 -1.43
CA THR A 258 14.48 5.57 -2.83
C THR A 258 14.41 7.02 -3.31
N SER A 259 13.88 7.93 -2.52
CA SER A 259 13.82 9.37 -2.83
C SER A 259 15.21 9.98 -3.01
N SER A 260 16.16 9.61 -2.15
CA SER A 260 17.56 10.08 -2.25
C SER A 260 18.26 9.60 -3.53
N LYS A 261 17.99 8.36 -3.97
CA LYS A 261 18.54 7.83 -5.23
C LYS A 261 17.93 8.49 -6.46
N GLN A 262 16.65 8.86 -6.43
CA GLN A 262 16.00 9.58 -7.52
C GLN A 262 16.53 11.01 -7.65
N GLN A 263 16.71 11.72 -6.53
CA GLN A 263 17.30 13.07 -6.55
C GLN A 263 18.75 13.08 -7.07
N LYS A 264 19.54 12.05 -6.75
CA LYS A 264 20.91 11.92 -7.25
C LYS A 264 20.94 11.67 -8.76
N ARG A 265 20.04 10.82 -9.28
CA ARG A 265 19.91 10.57 -10.72
C ARG A 265 19.44 11.79 -11.50
N GLN A 266 18.49 12.56 -10.96
CA GLN A 266 18.04 13.80 -11.59
C GLN A 266 19.15 14.88 -11.64
N LYS A 267 20.01 14.95 -10.62
CA LYS A 267 21.19 15.84 -10.66
C LYS A 267 22.26 15.40 -11.65
N GLU A 268 22.44 14.10 -11.84
CA GLU A 268 23.39 13.55 -12.82
C GLU A 268 22.91 13.73 -14.26
N THR A 269 21.59 13.64 -14.53
CA THR A 269 21.01 13.89 -15.87
C THR A 269 20.99 15.36 -16.26
N THR A 270 20.91 16.30 -15.33
CA THR A 270 20.96 17.74 -15.63
C THR A 270 22.38 18.27 -15.86
N SER A 271 23.42 17.50 -15.51
CA SER A 271 24.81 17.86 -15.81
C SER A 271 25.29 17.37 -17.18
N ASP A 272 24.59 16.44 -17.81
CA ASP A 272 25.00 15.82 -19.09
C ASP A 272 24.23 16.35 -20.32
N GLU A 273 23.23 17.24 -20.13
CA GLU A 273 22.43 17.79 -21.25
C GLU A 273 23.02 19.02 -21.95
N GLU A 274 24.24 19.47 -21.59
CA GLU A 274 24.85 20.64 -22.23
C GLU A 274 25.83 20.31 -23.41
N SER A 275 25.85 19.06 -23.84
CA SER A 275 26.59 18.70 -25.06
C SER A 275 25.99 17.47 -25.74
N THR A 276 25.08 17.67 -26.64
CA THR A 276 25.02 17.07 -27.99
C THR A 276 23.64 17.25 -28.59
N SER A 277 23.51 18.26 -29.42
CA SER A 277 22.46 18.32 -30.44
C SER A 277 23.02 17.63 -31.70
N GLN A 278 22.45 16.49 -32.08
CA GLN A 278 22.23 16.18 -33.51
C GLN A 278 21.61 14.79 -33.72
N GLN A 279 20.49 14.85 -34.42
CA GLN A 279 19.99 13.86 -35.39
C GLN A 279 19.38 12.55 -34.87
N SER A 280 18.09 12.53 -34.86
CA SER A 280 17.27 11.32 -34.85
C SER A 280 16.58 11.15 -36.21
N SER A 281 16.84 10.05 -36.83
CA SER A 281 16.02 9.53 -37.92
C SER A 281 14.86 8.73 -37.37
N ALA A 282 13.67 9.13 -37.72
CA ALA A 282 12.46 8.36 -37.47
C ALA A 282 12.49 7.09 -38.34
N THR A 283 12.47 5.94 -37.68
CA THR A 283 12.20 4.67 -38.35
C THR A 283 10.79 4.23 -38.02
N THR A 284 9.90 4.40 -38.97
CA THR A 284 8.59 3.82 -39.00
C THR A 284 8.71 2.31 -39.15
N SER A 285 8.54 1.57 -38.07
CA SER A 285 8.44 0.10 -38.13
C SER A 285 7.00 -0.29 -38.38
N SER A 286 6.77 -1.02 -39.45
CA SER A 286 5.52 -1.69 -39.84
C SER A 286 4.89 -2.41 -38.65
N GLU A 287 3.63 -2.09 -38.35
CA GLU A 287 2.79 -2.81 -37.36
C GLU A 287 2.68 -4.28 -37.77
N SER A 288 3.36 -5.16 -37.04
CA SER A 288 3.05 -6.59 -37.10
C SER A 288 1.67 -6.81 -36.51
N GLU A 289 0.80 -7.53 -37.20
CA GLU A 289 -0.58 -7.81 -36.79
C GLU A 289 -0.68 -8.50 -35.42
N GLU A 290 0.42 -9.07 -34.94
CA GLU A 290 0.51 -9.80 -33.67
C GLU A 290 1.76 -9.37 -32.88
N TYR A 291 1.57 -9.09 -31.57
CA TYR A 291 2.66 -8.80 -30.63
C TYR A 291 2.28 -9.26 -29.21
N TYR A 292 3.25 -9.27 -28.31
CA TYR A 292 3.12 -9.72 -26.94
C TYR A 292 3.52 -8.61 -25.97
N ARG A 293 2.86 -8.54 -24.82
CA ARG A 293 3.26 -7.68 -23.70
C ARG A 293 3.18 -8.48 -22.40
N ILE A 294 3.90 -8.06 -21.39
CA ILE A 294 3.89 -8.71 -20.08
C ILE A 294 2.94 -7.94 -19.16
N GLN A 295 1.84 -8.54 -18.73
CA GLN A 295 1.01 -7.96 -17.70
C GLN A 295 1.71 -8.09 -16.36
N ILE A 296 1.97 -6.95 -15.72
CA ILE A 296 2.75 -6.84 -14.50
C ILE A 296 1.92 -6.43 -13.29
N ALA A 297 0.71 -5.86 -13.53
CA ALA A 297 -0.18 -5.43 -12.47
C ALA A 297 -1.62 -5.24 -12.95
N SER A 298 -2.56 -5.24 -11.98
CA SER A 298 -3.90 -4.69 -12.14
C SER A 298 -4.31 -3.91 -10.88
N SER A 299 -5.19 -2.91 -11.03
CA SER A 299 -5.67 -2.09 -9.92
C SER A 299 -7.09 -1.59 -10.19
N ARG A 300 -7.87 -1.34 -9.15
CA ARG A 300 -9.18 -0.66 -9.26
C ARG A 300 -9.04 0.86 -9.30
N GLN A 301 -7.94 1.40 -8.79
CA GLN A 301 -7.62 2.82 -8.88
C GLN A 301 -6.54 3.04 -9.95
N PRO A 302 -6.64 4.12 -10.75
CA PRO A 302 -5.63 4.40 -11.77
C PRO A 302 -4.31 4.78 -11.10
N LEU A 303 -3.23 4.10 -11.49
CA LEU A 303 -1.86 4.51 -11.20
C LEU A 303 -1.29 5.21 -12.44
N GLU A 304 -0.43 6.18 -12.24
CA GLU A 304 0.34 6.74 -13.36
C GLU A 304 1.41 5.74 -13.81
N THR A 305 1.66 5.68 -15.11
CA THR A 305 2.67 4.75 -15.66
C THR A 305 4.09 5.06 -15.20
N SER A 306 4.31 6.28 -14.67
CA SER A 306 5.54 6.74 -14.02
C SER A 306 5.61 6.41 -12.52
N ASP A 307 4.59 5.72 -11.96
CA ASP A 307 4.58 5.35 -10.53
C ASP A 307 5.83 4.55 -10.16
N PRO A 308 6.45 4.82 -8.99
CA PRO A 308 7.62 4.08 -8.50
C PRO A 308 7.46 2.56 -8.47
N TYR A 309 6.23 2.06 -8.41
CA TYR A 309 5.94 0.64 -8.53
C TYR A 309 6.49 0.05 -9.85
N PHE A 310 6.42 0.81 -10.95
CA PHE A 310 6.82 0.34 -12.29
C PHE A 310 8.30 0.58 -12.62
N ARG A 311 9.13 1.05 -11.68
CA ARG A 311 10.54 1.41 -11.90
C ARG A 311 11.43 0.31 -12.52
N ASN A 312 11.04 -0.97 -12.37
CA ASN A 312 11.76 -2.12 -12.90
C ASN A 312 11.16 -2.64 -14.21
N ALA A 313 10.17 -1.95 -14.75
CA ALA A 313 9.53 -2.26 -16.03
C ALA A 313 9.75 -1.11 -17.02
N LYS A 314 9.89 -1.45 -18.30
CA LYS A 314 10.00 -0.48 -19.39
C LYS A 314 8.71 -0.46 -20.19
N ASP A 315 8.42 0.67 -20.86
CA ASP A 315 7.28 0.81 -21.75
C ASP A 315 5.97 0.35 -21.08
N VAL A 316 5.68 0.91 -19.89
CA VAL A 316 4.47 0.57 -19.14
C VAL A 316 3.26 1.24 -19.81
N GLN A 317 2.24 0.45 -20.11
CA GLN A 317 0.96 0.92 -20.65
C GLN A 317 -0.18 0.54 -19.73
N ARG A 318 -1.18 1.43 -19.64
CA ARG A 318 -2.40 1.24 -18.87
C ARG A 318 -3.59 1.05 -19.78
N GLU A 319 -4.35 -0.03 -19.57
CA GLU A 319 -5.61 -0.32 -20.22
C GLU A 319 -6.72 -0.39 -19.17
N GLN A 320 -7.89 0.24 -19.42
CA GLN A 320 -9.04 0.10 -18.53
C GLN A 320 -9.98 -0.98 -19.07
N ARG A 321 -10.33 -1.95 -18.22
CA ARG A 321 -11.33 -2.99 -18.51
C ARG A 321 -12.39 -3.02 -17.39
N GLY A 322 -13.56 -2.52 -17.70
CA GLY A 322 -14.61 -2.34 -16.70
C GLY A 322 -14.14 -1.46 -15.55
N LYS A 323 -14.11 -2.00 -14.32
CA LYS A 323 -13.65 -1.32 -13.11
C LYS A 323 -12.15 -1.54 -12.81
N LEU A 324 -11.43 -2.25 -13.67
CA LEU A 324 -10.00 -2.56 -13.46
C LEU A 324 -9.11 -1.80 -14.44
N TYR A 325 -7.97 -1.35 -13.95
CA TYR A 325 -6.86 -0.83 -14.72
C TYR A 325 -5.78 -1.91 -14.79
N LEU A 326 -5.44 -2.34 -16.01
CA LEU A 326 -4.43 -3.36 -16.29
C LEU A 326 -3.15 -2.66 -16.74
N TYR A 327 -2.00 -3.13 -16.26
CA TYR A 327 -0.70 -2.56 -16.57
C TYR A 327 0.15 -3.61 -17.26
N THR A 328 0.56 -3.31 -18.48
CA THR A 328 1.46 -4.16 -19.27
C THR A 328 2.77 -3.44 -19.50
N ALA A 329 3.85 -4.20 -19.64
CA ALA A 329 5.19 -3.70 -19.90
C ALA A 329 5.82 -4.44 -21.08
N GLU A 330 6.86 -3.88 -21.65
CA GLU A 330 7.74 -4.45 -22.66
C GLU A 330 6.98 -5.11 -23.83
N GLN A 331 6.88 -4.39 -24.95
CA GLN A 331 6.34 -4.96 -26.18
C GLN A 331 7.38 -5.89 -26.83
N CYS A 332 6.97 -7.10 -27.16
CA CYS A 332 7.79 -8.15 -27.75
C CYS A 332 7.13 -8.62 -29.07
N SER A 333 7.95 -8.83 -30.10
CA SER A 333 7.48 -9.27 -31.40
C SER A 333 7.25 -10.79 -31.44
N THR A 334 7.89 -11.55 -30.57
CA THR A 334 7.80 -13.01 -30.53
C THR A 334 7.46 -13.52 -29.12
N LEU A 335 6.82 -14.70 -29.04
CA LEU A 335 6.56 -15.37 -27.77
C LEU A 335 7.85 -15.73 -27.01
N SER A 336 8.95 -16.01 -27.73
CA SER A 336 10.25 -16.31 -27.12
C SER A 336 10.82 -15.09 -26.39
N GLU A 337 10.80 -13.90 -27.01
CA GLU A 337 11.18 -12.65 -26.38
C GLU A 337 10.30 -12.34 -25.17
N ALA A 338 8.98 -12.53 -25.29
CA ALA A 338 8.03 -12.34 -24.21
C ALA A 338 8.32 -13.24 -23.00
N ARG A 339 8.71 -14.49 -23.21
CA ARG A 339 9.12 -15.40 -22.12
C ARG A 339 10.40 -14.95 -21.42
N GLN A 340 11.37 -14.43 -22.16
CA GLN A 340 12.59 -13.86 -21.56
C GLN A 340 12.28 -12.59 -20.76
N ALA A 341 11.41 -11.73 -21.29
CA ALA A 341 10.93 -10.54 -20.60
C ALA A 341 10.17 -10.91 -19.30
N GLN A 342 9.27 -11.91 -19.37
CA GLN A 342 8.56 -12.43 -18.20
C GLN A 342 9.52 -12.92 -17.12
N GLN A 343 10.53 -13.72 -17.47
CA GLN A 343 11.52 -14.22 -16.49
C GLN A 343 12.32 -13.09 -15.82
N ARG A 344 12.65 -12.02 -16.55
CA ARG A 344 13.31 -10.84 -15.96
C ARG A 344 12.37 -10.10 -15.02
N LEU A 345 11.13 -9.86 -15.48
CA LEU A 345 10.14 -9.10 -14.75
C LEU A 345 9.59 -9.86 -13.53
N ALA A 346 9.55 -11.19 -13.56
CA ALA A 346 9.08 -12.03 -12.45
C ALA A 346 9.89 -11.81 -11.14
N LYS A 347 11.13 -11.34 -11.22
CA LYS A 347 11.93 -10.97 -10.04
C LYS A 347 11.33 -9.79 -9.26
N SER A 348 10.63 -8.89 -9.95
CA SER A 348 10.01 -7.69 -9.38
C SER A 348 8.47 -7.79 -9.35
N TYR A 349 7.91 -8.60 -10.24
CA TYR A 349 6.47 -8.82 -10.45
C TYR A 349 6.20 -10.32 -10.54
N PRO A 350 6.17 -11.05 -9.41
CA PRO A 350 6.14 -12.53 -9.39
C PRO A 350 4.95 -13.15 -10.14
N ASP A 351 3.83 -12.43 -10.18
CA ASP A 351 2.59 -12.90 -10.81
C ASP A 351 2.41 -12.41 -12.25
N CYS A 352 3.49 -11.92 -12.88
CA CYS A 352 3.42 -11.41 -14.24
C CYS A 352 3.20 -12.55 -15.25
N TYR A 353 2.42 -12.28 -16.27
CA TYR A 353 2.13 -13.22 -17.34
C TYR A 353 2.12 -12.54 -18.71
N ILE A 354 2.25 -13.35 -19.76
CA ILE A 354 2.31 -12.88 -21.13
C ILE A 354 0.90 -12.66 -21.67
N VAL A 355 0.70 -11.56 -22.36
CA VAL A 355 -0.55 -11.22 -23.05
C VAL A 355 -0.25 -11.06 -24.53
N ARG A 356 -1.01 -11.76 -25.36
CA ARG A 356 -0.96 -11.60 -26.82
C ARG A 356 -1.96 -10.53 -27.27
N TYR A 357 -1.50 -9.68 -28.16
CA TYR A 357 -2.32 -8.70 -28.86
C TYR A 357 -2.37 -9.05 -30.35
N ARG A 358 -3.55 -8.91 -30.96
CA ARG A 358 -3.77 -8.99 -32.41
C ARG A 358 -4.47 -7.73 -32.88
N LYS A 359 -3.91 -7.06 -33.88
CA LYS A 359 -4.44 -5.79 -34.40
C LYS A 359 -4.71 -4.76 -33.31
N GLY A 360 -3.80 -4.68 -32.32
CA GLY A 360 -3.93 -3.77 -31.17
C GLY A 360 -4.95 -4.22 -30.11
N VAL A 361 -5.64 -5.35 -30.29
CA VAL A 361 -6.63 -5.87 -29.33
C VAL A 361 -6.04 -7.04 -28.56
N ARG A 362 -6.20 -7.01 -27.23
CA ARG A 362 -5.82 -8.11 -26.35
C ARG A 362 -6.62 -9.37 -26.70
N ASP A 363 -5.94 -10.45 -27.06
CA ASP A 363 -6.54 -11.68 -27.59
C ASP A 363 -6.42 -12.85 -26.60
N LYS A 364 -5.22 -13.14 -26.05
CA LYS A 364 -4.98 -14.32 -25.22
C LYS A 364 -3.99 -14.04 -24.09
N GLU A 365 -4.25 -14.65 -22.94
CA GLU A 365 -3.33 -14.73 -21.80
C GLU A 365 -2.55 -16.04 -21.85
N ILE A 366 -1.24 -15.97 -21.57
CA ILE A 366 -0.31 -17.11 -21.57
C ILE A 366 0.45 -17.06 -20.24
N TYR A 367 0.19 -18.03 -19.38
CA TYR A 367 0.75 -18.15 -18.04
C TYR A 367 2.08 -18.91 -18.03
#